data_9ff28548f89c1780e662ffd6dcb42dc3
#
_entry.id   9ff28548f89c1780e662ffd6dcb42dc3
#
_cell.length_a   1.000
_cell.length_b   1.000
_cell.length_c   1.000
_cell.angle_alpha   90.00
_cell.angle_beta   90.00
_cell.angle_gamma   90.00
#
_symmetry.space_group_name_H-M   'P 1'
#
loop_
_entity.id
_entity.type
_entity.pdbx_description
1 polymer ?
#
loop_
_entity_poly.entity_id
_entity_poly.type
_entity_poly.pdbx_seq_one_letter_code
_entity_poly.pdbx_strand_id
1 'polypeptide(L)'
;MYHALPVSYAQLLPILVQKYKIPIIPAKLRKPPYPEWYDFSAKCEYHGWVEGHSTESCTSFKDKVQALIDVDPAKFQELLRGF
;
A
#
# COMPACT_ATOMS: atom_id res chain seq x y z
N MET A 1 13.26 -0.49 7.39
CA MET A 1 13.46 0.30 6.14
C MET A 1 12.84 -0.46 4.97
N TYR A 2 12.21 0.25 4.07
CA TYR A 2 11.56 -0.35 2.90
C TYR A 2 12.46 -0.27 1.68
N HIS A 3 12.30 -1.23 0.76
CA HIS A 3 13.00 -1.20 -0.51
C HIS A 3 12.59 0.00 -1.35
N ALA A 4 13.53 0.60 -2.07
CA ALA A 4 13.22 1.58 -3.08
C ALA A 4 12.58 0.87 -4.28
N LEU A 5 11.46 1.40 -4.77
CA LEU A 5 10.70 0.79 -5.85
C LEU A 5 10.71 1.69 -7.08
N PRO A 6 10.71 1.11 -8.30
CA PRO A 6 10.66 1.90 -9.53
C PRO A 6 9.27 2.49 -9.82
N VAL A 7 8.28 2.13 -9.04
CA VAL A 7 6.89 2.57 -9.21
C VAL A 7 6.33 3.04 -7.88
N SER A 8 5.27 3.85 -7.92
CA SER A 8 4.59 4.28 -6.70
C SER A 8 3.79 3.13 -6.09
N TYR A 9 3.52 3.22 -4.79
CA TYR A 9 2.68 2.23 -4.11
C TYR A 9 1.26 2.22 -4.67
N ALA A 10 0.74 3.39 -5.06
CA ALA A 10 -0.59 3.48 -5.67
C ALA A 10 -0.65 2.73 -7.01
N GLN A 11 0.42 2.80 -7.81
CA GLN A 11 0.50 2.05 -9.06
C GLN A 11 0.69 0.55 -8.83
N LEU A 12 1.39 0.19 -7.77
CA LEU A 12 1.69 -1.20 -7.45
C LEU A 12 0.47 -1.95 -6.90
N LEU A 13 -0.39 -1.27 -6.15
CA LEU A 13 -1.51 -1.91 -5.48
C LEU A 13 -2.43 -2.73 -6.40
N PRO A 14 -2.95 -2.20 -7.52
CA PRO A 14 -3.82 -3.00 -8.38
C PRO A 14 -3.12 -4.21 -8.96
N ILE A 15 -1.82 -4.12 -9.21
CA ILE A 15 -1.04 -5.24 -9.73
C ILE A 15 -0.91 -6.33 -8.68
N LEU A 16 -0.65 -5.98 -7.43
CA LEU A 16 -0.54 -6.95 -6.34
C LEU A 16 -1.89 -7.60 -6.02
N VAL A 17 -2.97 -6.84 -6.08
CA VAL A 17 -4.32 -7.40 -5.92
C VAL A 17 -4.58 -8.47 -6.98
N GLN A 18 -4.16 -8.21 -8.21
CA GLN A 18 -4.38 -9.12 -9.33
C GLN A 18 -3.45 -10.33 -9.31
N LYS A 19 -2.15 -10.10 -9.07
CA LYS A 19 -1.11 -11.15 -9.16
C LYS A 19 -0.94 -11.94 -7.88
N TYR A 20 -0.98 -11.30 -6.73
CA TYR A 20 -0.81 -11.95 -5.43
C TYR A 20 -2.13 -12.21 -4.71
N LYS A 21 -3.24 -11.72 -5.26
CA LYS A 21 -4.58 -11.88 -4.65
C LYS A 21 -4.65 -11.28 -3.24
N ILE A 22 -3.92 -10.21 -2.99
CA ILE A 22 -3.99 -9.54 -1.69
C ILE A 22 -5.36 -8.85 -1.55
N PRO A 23 -5.95 -8.87 -0.34
CA PRO A 23 -7.24 -8.22 -0.13
C PRO A 23 -7.10 -6.72 0.05
N ILE A 24 -8.11 -5.96 -0.36
CA ILE A 24 -8.31 -4.60 0.09
C ILE A 24 -8.89 -4.71 1.50
N ILE A 25 -8.27 -4.03 2.46
CA ILE A 25 -8.68 -4.09 3.88
C ILE A 25 -9.37 -2.78 4.24
N PRO A 26 -10.72 -2.74 4.21
CA PRO A 26 -11.43 -1.51 4.57
C PRO A 26 -11.12 -1.10 6.00
N ALA A 27 -10.89 0.19 6.21
CA ALA A 27 -10.70 0.74 7.55
C ALA A 27 -11.90 1.59 7.92
N LYS A 28 -12.18 1.67 9.22
CA LYS A 28 -13.24 2.54 9.71
C LYS A 28 -12.78 3.98 9.66
N LEU A 29 -13.70 4.88 9.31
CA LEU A 29 -13.45 6.30 9.39
C LEU A 29 -13.16 6.70 10.84
N ARG A 30 -12.07 7.44 11.04
CA ARG A 30 -11.69 7.88 12.38
C ARG A 30 -12.61 8.97 12.88
N LYS A 31 -12.80 9.01 14.21
CA LYS A 31 -13.53 10.07 14.89
C LYS A 31 -12.55 11.02 15.60
N PRO A 32 -12.91 12.29 15.82
CA PRO A 32 -12.07 13.19 16.60
C PRO A 32 -11.79 12.65 18.02
N PRO A 33 -10.61 12.94 18.61
CA PRO A 33 -9.54 13.77 18.04
C PRO A 33 -8.70 12.99 17.01
N TYR A 34 -8.27 13.71 15.97
CA TYR A 34 -7.45 13.11 14.91
C TYR A 34 -5.97 13.19 15.27
N PRO A 35 -5.16 12.18 14.89
CA PRO A 35 -3.71 12.26 15.09
C PRO A 35 -3.08 13.30 14.17
N GLU A 36 -1.87 13.75 14.50
CA GLU A 36 -1.17 14.78 13.72
C GLU A 36 -0.92 14.39 12.27
N TRP A 37 -0.67 13.09 12.00
CA TRP A 37 -0.43 12.61 10.64
C TRP A 37 -1.69 12.52 9.79
N TYR A 38 -2.88 12.74 10.39
CA TYR A 38 -4.14 12.57 9.69
C TYR A 38 -4.33 13.68 8.64
N ASP A 39 -4.54 13.28 7.40
CA ASP A 39 -4.73 14.19 6.27
C ASP A 39 -6.13 14.02 5.70
N PHE A 40 -6.97 15.03 5.87
CA PHE A 40 -8.36 15.01 5.40
C PHE A 40 -8.46 14.97 3.87
N SER A 41 -7.43 15.39 3.14
CA SER A 41 -7.43 15.39 1.68
C SER A 41 -6.86 14.12 1.07
N ALA A 42 -6.24 13.26 1.86
CA ALA A 42 -5.60 12.03 1.39
C ALA A 42 -6.50 10.81 1.61
N LYS A 43 -6.51 9.90 0.65
CA LYS A 43 -7.27 8.66 0.71
C LYS A 43 -6.38 7.48 0.37
N CYS A 44 -6.57 6.36 1.07
CA CYS A 44 -5.77 5.15 0.88
C CYS A 44 -6.57 4.08 0.13
N GLU A 45 -6.11 3.70 -1.05
CA GLU A 45 -6.76 2.65 -1.85
C GLU A 45 -6.69 1.29 -1.17
N TYR A 46 -5.61 1.02 -0.43
CA TYR A 46 -5.44 -0.24 0.30
C TYR A 46 -6.49 -0.40 1.40
N HIS A 47 -7.02 0.70 1.91
CA HIS A 47 -8.06 0.70 2.94
C HIS A 47 -9.45 1.07 2.39
N GLY A 48 -9.67 0.88 1.09
CA GLY A 48 -10.98 1.12 0.49
C GLY A 48 -11.33 2.60 0.34
N TRP A 49 -10.34 3.44 0.06
CA TRP A 49 -10.50 4.88 -0.15
C TRP A 49 -10.88 5.66 1.10
N VAL A 50 -10.59 5.11 2.28
CA VAL A 50 -10.80 5.83 3.54
C VAL A 50 -9.80 6.97 3.65
N GLU A 51 -10.26 8.15 4.08
CA GLU A 51 -9.40 9.31 4.29
C GLU A 51 -8.49 9.15 5.50
N GLY A 52 -7.45 9.96 5.57
CA GLY A 52 -6.52 10.02 6.70
C GLY A 52 -5.06 9.93 6.27
N HIS A 53 -4.77 9.16 5.25
CA HIS A 53 -3.44 9.06 4.65
C HIS A 53 -3.56 8.58 3.21
N SER A 54 -2.53 8.82 2.41
CA SER A 54 -2.47 8.33 1.04
C SER A 54 -1.97 6.90 0.99
N THR A 55 -2.16 6.22 -0.15
CA THR A 55 -1.59 4.89 -0.38
C THR A 55 -0.06 4.93 -0.24
N GLU A 56 0.57 6.00 -0.71
CA GLU A 56 2.03 6.18 -0.63
C GLU A 56 2.53 6.28 0.82
N SER A 57 1.70 6.75 1.75
CA SER A 57 2.04 6.88 3.16
C SER A 57 1.51 5.73 4.02
N CYS A 58 0.86 4.74 3.40
CA CYS A 58 0.23 3.64 4.14
C CYS A 58 1.28 2.66 4.66
N THR A 59 1.55 2.71 5.97
CA THR A 59 2.49 1.81 6.62
C THR A 59 2.07 0.35 6.48
N SER A 60 0.77 0.06 6.64
CA SER A 60 0.25 -1.31 6.51
C SER A 60 0.52 -1.89 5.12
N PHE A 61 0.32 -1.10 4.07
CA PHE A 61 0.59 -1.56 2.71
C PHE A 61 2.10 -1.70 2.47
N LYS A 62 2.90 -0.75 2.95
CA LYS A 62 4.36 -0.85 2.83
C LYS A 62 4.90 -2.10 3.50
N ASP A 63 4.40 -2.43 4.68
CA ASP A 63 4.78 -3.65 5.39
C ASP A 63 4.39 -4.90 4.61
N LYS A 64 3.21 -4.89 3.99
CA LYS A 64 2.75 -6.00 3.15
C LYS A 64 3.64 -6.19 1.93
N VAL A 65 3.99 -5.11 1.26
CA VAL A 65 4.89 -5.13 0.10
C VAL A 65 6.25 -5.70 0.50
N GLN A 66 6.81 -5.22 1.61
CA GLN A 66 8.12 -5.68 2.08
C GLN A 66 8.08 -7.18 2.44
N ALA A 67 6.99 -7.64 3.05
CA ALA A 67 6.82 -9.06 3.36
C ALA A 67 6.81 -9.92 2.10
N LEU A 68 6.15 -9.46 1.05
CA LEU A 68 6.13 -10.17 -0.24
C LEU A 68 7.52 -10.24 -0.87
N ILE A 69 8.29 -9.16 -0.78
CA ILE A 69 9.66 -9.12 -1.27
C ILE A 69 10.53 -10.10 -0.49
N ASP A 70 10.40 -10.13 0.83
CA ASP A 70 11.21 -10.98 1.71
C ASP A 70 10.92 -12.47 1.49
N VAL A 71 9.67 -12.82 1.19
CA VAL A 71 9.27 -14.22 0.95
C VAL A 71 9.83 -14.75 -0.38
N ASP A 72 9.73 -13.95 -1.44
CA ASP A 72 10.22 -14.38 -2.76
C ASP A 72 10.70 -13.16 -3.55
N PRO A 73 11.96 -12.75 -3.33
CA PRO A 73 12.51 -11.58 -4.04
C PRO A 73 12.53 -11.75 -5.56
N ALA A 74 12.82 -12.94 -6.05
CA ALA A 74 12.91 -13.20 -7.49
C ALA A 74 11.55 -13.02 -8.17
N LYS A 75 10.48 -13.51 -7.57
CA LYS A 75 9.14 -13.37 -8.09
C LYS A 75 8.71 -11.90 -8.13
N PHE A 76 9.04 -11.15 -7.10
CA PHE A 76 8.71 -9.72 -7.03
C PHE A 76 9.50 -8.93 -8.08
N GLN A 77 10.77 -9.24 -8.27
CA GLN A 77 11.61 -8.64 -9.32
C GLN A 77 11.02 -8.88 -10.70
N GLU A 78 10.56 -10.10 -10.95
CA GLU A 78 9.92 -10.46 -12.22
C GLU A 78 8.68 -9.64 -12.47
N LEU A 79 7.87 -9.41 -11.42
CA LEU A 79 6.69 -8.56 -11.49
C LEU A 79 7.05 -7.13 -11.89
N LEU A 80 8.13 -6.59 -11.32
CA LEU A 80 8.54 -5.21 -11.57
C LEU A 80 9.11 -4.98 -12.97
N ARG A 81 9.53 -6.03 -13.66
CA ARG A 81 10.05 -5.92 -15.03
C ARG A 81 9.01 -5.45 -16.04
N GLY A 82 7.74 -5.54 -15.69
CA GLY A 82 6.65 -5.07 -16.53
C GLY A 82 6.43 -3.57 -16.53
N PHE A 83 7.18 -2.83 -15.74
CA PHE A 83 7.04 -1.38 -15.65
C PHE A 83 8.05 -0.64 -16.53
#